data_d39e679b04d021146daed134abec8cdd
#
_entry.id   d39e679b04d021146daed134abec8cdd
#
_cell.length_a   1.000
_cell.length_b   1.000
_cell.length_c   1.000
_cell.angle_alpha   90.00
_cell.angle_beta   90.00
_cell.angle_gamma   90.00
#
_symmetry.space_group_name_H-M   'P 1'
#
loop_
_entity.id
_entity.type
_entity.pdbx_description
1 polymer ?
#
loop_
_entity_poly.entity_id
_entity_poly.type
_entity_poly.pdbx_seq_one_letter_code
_entity_poly.pdbx_strand_id
1 'polypeptide(L)'
;INVEGERLKENFTAHAPRISDVLYEDNIKARSQASGGDDYVHQHVSRCVNSTWGDVIEWDGDAYTYTCDLTLRDDYVRGNLGVVAYVWDYDTENPAQCEVANAASITWDKVANNIAASTLEDTTSARFYTLDGREVSETPRTPDIYLVKKGSQVRKVLVK
;
A
#
# COMPACT_ATOMS: atom_id res chain seq x y z
N ILE A 1 -3.79 -0.66 -7.52
CA ILE A 1 -3.80 -0.57 -6.04
C ILE A 1 -4.69 -1.67 -5.51
N ASN A 2 -4.29 -2.34 -4.43
CA ASN A 2 -5.10 -3.30 -3.70
C ASN A 2 -5.18 -2.84 -2.24
N VAL A 3 -6.38 -2.74 -1.70
CA VAL A 3 -6.67 -2.31 -0.33
C VAL A 3 -7.52 -3.37 0.35
N GLU A 4 -7.08 -3.81 1.51
CA GLU A 4 -7.81 -4.76 2.34
C GLU A 4 -8.11 -4.13 3.69
N GLY A 5 -9.29 -4.44 4.25
CA GLY A 5 -9.67 -3.92 5.54
C GLY A 5 -10.78 -4.73 6.20
N GLU A 6 -10.96 -4.47 7.48
CA GLU A 6 -12.02 -5.05 8.30
C GLU A 6 -12.79 -3.96 9.04
N ARG A 7 -14.08 -4.17 9.17
CA ARG A 7 -14.97 -3.35 9.97
C ARG A 7 -14.99 -3.87 11.41
N LEU A 8 -14.60 -3.03 12.36
CA LEU A 8 -14.78 -3.32 13.79
C LEU A 8 -16.22 -2.97 14.19
N LYS A 9 -17.00 -3.96 14.57
CA LYS A 9 -18.46 -3.90 14.77
C LYS A 9 -18.96 -2.81 15.71
N GLU A 10 -18.13 -2.35 16.65
CA GLU A 10 -18.57 -1.46 17.72
C GLU A 10 -18.57 0.03 17.37
N ASN A 11 -17.88 0.44 16.29
CA ASN A 11 -17.61 1.86 16.04
C ASN A 11 -17.91 2.37 14.61
N PHE A 12 -18.40 1.49 13.73
CA PHE A 12 -18.63 1.89 12.34
C PHE A 12 -20.11 1.79 11.98
N THR A 13 -20.82 2.90 12.10
CA THR A 13 -22.25 3.05 11.78
C THR A 13 -22.45 3.84 10.48
N ALA A 14 -21.55 3.69 9.51
CA ALA A 14 -21.62 4.41 8.26
C ALA A 14 -22.89 4.11 7.48
N HIS A 15 -23.48 5.15 6.90
CA HIS A 15 -24.70 5.04 6.08
C HIS A 15 -24.37 4.50 4.68
N ALA A 16 -23.29 4.98 4.08
CA ALA A 16 -22.85 4.61 2.74
C ALA A 16 -21.33 4.61 2.64
N PRO A 17 -20.63 3.63 3.26
CA PRO A 17 -19.18 3.60 3.27
C PRO A 17 -18.60 3.52 1.86
N ARG A 18 -17.64 4.38 1.58
CA ARG A 18 -16.91 4.46 0.32
C ARG A 18 -15.43 4.42 0.56
N ILE A 19 -14.71 3.96 -0.45
CA ILE A 19 -13.26 3.98 -0.48
C ILE A 19 -12.77 4.94 -1.56
N SER A 20 -11.80 5.76 -1.19
CA SER A 20 -11.10 6.65 -2.12
C SER A 20 -9.62 6.38 -2.06
N ASP A 21 -9.02 6.20 -3.24
CA ASP A 21 -7.58 6.11 -3.42
C ASP A 21 -7.10 7.36 -4.15
N VAL A 22 -6.12 8.03 -3.56
CA VAL A 22 -5.53 9.24 -4.11
C VAL A 22 -4.04 9.02 -4.36
N LEU A 23 -3.64 9.11 -5.62
CA LEU A 23 -2.23 9.27 -5.96
C LEU A 23 -1.83 10.72 -5.68
N TYR A 24 -0.80 10.91 -4.90
CA TYR A 24 -0.22 12.22 -4.64
C TYR A 24 1.25 12.29 -5.05
N GLU A 25 1.75 13.50 -5.24
CA GLU A 25 3.15 13.78 -5.50
C GLU A 25 3.65 14.90 -4.59
N ASP A 26 4.82 14.66 -3.99
CA ASP A 26 5.54 15.63 -3.17
C ASP A 26 6.59 16.40 -3.96
N ASN A 27 7.13 17.45 -3.36
CA ASN A 27 8.25 18.24 -3.86
C ASN A 27 7.98 18.94 -5.21
N ILE A 28 6.74 19.37 -5.45
CA ILE A 28 6.39 20.10 -6.67
C ILE A 28 6.67 21.58 -6.49
N LYS A 29 7.62 22.10 -7.28
CA LYS A 29 7.90 23.53 -7.33
C LYS A 29 6.83 24.26 -8.13
N ALA A 30 6.17 25.23 -7.52
CA ALA A 30 5.30 26.17 -8.19
C ALA A 30 6.11 27.39 -8.68
N ARG A 31 5.82 27.86 -9.88
CA ARG A 31 6.45 29.09 -10.40
C ARG A 31 5.95 30.37 -9.74
N SER A 32 4.78 30.32 -9.14
CA SER A 32 4.16 31.45 -8.47
C SER A 32 3.09 30.95 -7.52
N GLN A 33 3.31 31.10 -6.25
CA GLN A 33 2.36 30.76 -5.22
C GLN A 33 1.98 32.04 -4.45
N ALA A 34 0.69 32.33 -4.35
CA ALA A 34 0.21 33.45 -3.54
C ALA A 34 0.74 33.30 -2.09
N SER A 35 1.44 34.30 -1.61
CA SER A 35 2.11 34.33 -0.31
C SER A 35 3.29 33.38 -0.10
N GLY A 36 3.64 32.52 -1.06
CA GLY A 36 4.75 31.53 -0.95
C GLY A 36 5.99 31.91 -1.76
N GLY A 37 5.87 32.80 -2.73
CA GLY A 37 6.97 33.19 -3.64
C GLY A 37 7.32 32.10 -4.67
N ASP A 38 8.44 32.34 -5.40
CA ASP A 38 8.85 31.49 -6.53
C ASP A 38 9.52 30.18 -6.12
N ASP A 39 9.94 30.05 -4.86
CA ASP A 39 10.61 28.88 -4.31
C ASP A 39 9.70 27.96 -3.50
N TYR A 40 8.40 28.23 -3.50
CA TYR A 40 7.46 27.40 -2.75
C TYR A 40 7.40 25.96 -3.29
N VAL A 41 7.48 25.01 -2.40
CA VAL A 41 7.43 23.57 -2.73
C VAL A 41 6.16 22.97 -2.15
N HIS A 42 5.26 22.54 -3.03
CA HIS A 42 4.04 21.85 -2.64
C HIS A 42 4.32 20.41 -2.21
N GLN A 43 3.62 19.99 -1.16
CA GLN A 43 3.59 18.61 -0.69
C GLN A 43 2.18 18.04 -0.87
N HIS A 44 2.08 16.73 -1.07
CA HIS A 44 0.82 15.99 -1.17
C HIS A 44 -0.15 16.53 -2.23
N VAL A 45 0.38 16.91 -3.39
CA VAL A 45 -0.44 17.37 -4.51
C VAL A 45 -1.16 16.17 -5.12
N SER A 46 -2.50 16.18 -5.07
CA SER A 46 -3.31 15.14 -5.70
C SER A 46 -3.09 15.11 -7.21
N ARG A 47 -2.76 13.96 -7.76
CA ARG A 47 -2.51 13.74 -9.18
C ARG A 47 -3.61 12.96 -9.87
N CYS A 48 -4.18 11.98 -9.17
CA CYS A 48 -5.22 11.11 -9.67
C CYS A 48 -6.03 10.55 -8.49
N VAL A 49 -7.30 10.32 -8.71
CA VAL A 49 -8.21 9.66 -7.77
C VAL A 49 -8.95 8.53 -8.49
N ASN A 50 -9.37 7.50 -7.77
CA ASN A 50 -10.16 6.41 -8.34
C ASN A 50 -11.51 6.90 -8.87
N SER A 51 -12.22 7.71 -8.09
CA SER A 51 -13.48 8.33 -8.50
C SER A 51 -13.73 9.63 -7.73
N THR A 52 -14.65 10.46 -8.22
CA THR A 52 -14.94 11.79 -7.61
C THR A 52 -15.50 11.67 -6.18
N TRP A 53 -16.28 10.63 -5.92
CA TRP A 53 -17.00 10.44 -4.65
C TRP A 53 -16.64 9.13 -3.95
N GLY A 54 -15.50 8.52 -4.31
CA GLY A 54 -15.10 7.20 -3.85
C GLY A 54 -16.00 6.09 -4.43
N ASP A 55 -15.54 4.88 -4.36
CA ASP A 55 -16.26 3.71 -4.81
C ASP A 55 -16.95 3.02 -3.63
N VAL A 56 -18.08 2.37 -3.90
CA VAL A 56 -18.83 1.63 -2.89
C VAL A 56 -18.01 0.43 -2.44
N ILE A 57 -17.94 0.20 -1.14
CA ILE A 57 -17.27 -0.97 -0.57
C ILE A 57 -18.21 -2.16 -0.62
N GLU A 58 -17.76 -3.23 -1.28
CA GLU A 58 -18.43 -4.53 -1.23
C GLU A 58 -17.88 -5.34 -0.05
N TRP A 59 -18.73 -5.64 0.92
CA TRP A 59 -18.34 -6.34 2.13
C TRP A 59 -18.53 -7.85 2.00
N ASP A 60 -17.51 -8.61 2.42
CA ASP A 60 -17.59 -10.03 2.66
C ASP A 60 -17.58 -10.27 4.19
N GLY A 61 -18.77 -10.36 4.79
CA GLY A 61 -18.90 -10.31 6.24
C GLY A 61 -18.46 -8.96 6.82
N ASP A 62 -17.40 -8.95 7.62
CA ASP A 62 -16.82 -7.73 8.18
C ASP A 62 -15.57 -7.27 7.41
N ALA A 63 -15.09 -8.04 6.42
CA ALA A 63 -13.92 -7.74 5.62
C ALA A 63 -14.28 -7.18 4.24
N TYR A 64 -13.32 -6.50 3.62
CA TYR A 64 -13.40 -6.11 2.21
C TYR A 64 -12.02 -6.17 1.55
N THR A 65 -12.04 -6.42 0.26
CA THR A 65 -10.91 -6.23 -0.65
C THR A 65 -11.36 -5.30 -1.77
N TYR A 66 -10.61 -4.25 -1.99
CA TYR A 66 -10.88 -3.28 -3.04
C TYR A 66 -9.66 -3.14 -3.95
N THR A 67 -9.89 -3.13 -5.25
CA THR A 67 -8.82 -2.97 -6.25
C THR A 67 -9.20 -1.88 -7.25
N CYS A 68 -8.29 -0.96 -7.50
CA CYS A 68 -8.44 0.04 -8.55
C CYS A 68 -7.13 0.31 -9.30
N ASP A 69 -7.25 0.88 -10.48
CA ASP A 69 -6.14 1.35 -11.29
C ASP A 69 -6.06 2.88 -11.21
N LEU A 70 -4.89 3.39 -10.80
CA LEU A 70 -4.57 4.80 -10.84
C LEU A 70 -3.61 5.09 -12.00
N THR A 71 -3.95 6.10 -12.81
CA THR A 71 -3.15 6.44 -13.99
C THR A 71 -1.87 7.15 -13.61
N LEU A 72 -0.73 6.57 -14.01
CA LEU A 72 0.58 7.19 -13.87
C LEU A 72 0.98 7.89 -15.19
N ARG A 73 1.25 9.17 -15.09
CA ARG A 73 1.74 9.96 -16.24
C ARG A 73 3.27 9.97 -16.27
N ASP A 74 3.83 10.19 -17.44
CA ASP A 74 5.29 10.20 -17.65
C ASP A 74 5.98 11.40 -17.00
N ASP A 75 5.23 12.49 -16.78
CA ASP A 75 5.73 13.71 -16.17
C ASP A 75 5.79 13.66 -14.62
N TYR A 76 5.34 12.56 -13.99
CA TYR A 76 5.41 12.39 -12.53
C TYR A 76 6.79 11.89 -12.09
N VAL A 77 7.31 12.48 -11.02
CA VAL A 77 8.57 12.03 -10.40
C VAL A 77 8.30 10.84 -9.49
N ARG A 78 8.61 9.63 -9.96
CA ARG A 78 8.27 8.36 -9.27
C ARG A 78 8.68 8.33 -7.79
N GLY A 79 9.89 8.81 -7.47
CA GLY A 79 10.38 8.83 -6.08
C GLY A 79 9.62 9.76 -5.15
N ASN A 80 8.80 10.66 -5.70
CA ASN A 80 7.98 11.60 -4.93
C ASN A 80 6.52 11.16 -4.84
N LEU A 81 6.16 10.02 -5.44
CA LEU A 81 4.79 9.53 -5.44
C LEU A 81 4.45 8.75 -4.18
N GLY A 82 3.21 8.84 -3.79
CA GLY A 82 2.60 7.97 -2.82
C GLY A 82 1.09 7.83 -3.08
N VAL A 83 0.50 6.84 -2.43
CA VAL A 83 -0.93 6.62 -2.47
C VAL A 83 -1.47 6.71 -1.05
N VAL A 84 -2.57 7.40 -0.89
CA VAL A 84 -3.39 7.34 0.32
C VAL A 84 -4.74 6.73 -0.04
N ALA A 85 -5.13 5.70 0.71
CA ALA A 85 -6.45 5.10 0.68
C ALA A 85 -7.19 5.52 1.95
N TYR A 86 -8.45 5.92 1.83
CA TYR A 86 -9.27 6.21 3.01
C TYR A 86 -10.71 5.73 2.81
N VAL A 87 -11.26 5.20 3.90
CA VAL A 87 -12.67 4.83 4.01
C VAL A 87 -13.42 5.95 4.69
N TRP A 88 -14.52 6.35 4.12
CA TRP A 88 -15.34 7.46 4.62
C TRP A 88 -16.82 7.19 4.45
N ASP A 89 -17.64 7.84 5.28
CA ASP A 89 -19.07 7.77 5.17
C ASP A 89 -19.57 8.85 4.21
N TYR A 90 -20.30 8.44 3.18
CA TYR A 90 -20.85 9.36 2.20
C TYR A 90 -22.32 9.64 2.51
N ASP A 91 -22.59 10.79 3.08
CA ASP A 91 -23.92 11.31 3.29
C ASP A 91 -24.37 12.12 2.06
N THR A 92 -25.27 11.57 1.26
CA THR A 92 -25.80 12.23 0.06
C THR A 92 -26.70 13.41 0.38
N GLU A 93 -27.31 13.43 1.55
CA GLU A 93 -28.24 14.50 1.98
C GLU A 93 -27.48 15.64 2.64
N ASN A 94 -26.36 15.33 3.30
CA ASN A 94 -25.54 16.32 3.97
C ASN A 94 -24.03 16.10 3.75
N PRO A 95 -23.48 16.47 2.58
CA PRO A 95 -22.06 16.24 2.26
C PRO A 95 -21.08 16.90 3.25
N ALA A 96 -21.53 17.88 4.04
CA ALA A 96 -20.71 18.53 5.07
C ALA A 96 -20.48 17.64 6.32
N GLN A 97 -21.20 16.53 6.43
CA GLN A 97 -21.06 15.56 7.53
C GLN A 97 -20.39 14.26 7.11
N CYS A 98 -19.76 14.23 5.92
CA CYS A 98 -18.94 13.11 5.52
C CYS A 98 -17.72 12.98 6.41
N GLU A 99 -17.57 11.84 7.07
CA GLU A 99 -16.48 11.58 8.01
C GLU A 99 -15.52 10.51 7.46
N VAL A 100 -14.23 10.73 7.63
CA VAL A 100 -13.21 9.71 7.33
C VAL A 100 -13.11 8.77 8.52
N ALA A 101 -13.43 7.50 8.29
CA ALA A 101 -13.40 6.46 9.31
C ALA A 101 -11.98 5.93 9.54
N ASN A 102 -11.22 5.73 8.47
CA ASN A 102 -9.84 5.25 8.54
C ASN A 102 -9.08 5.66 7.28
N ALA A 103 -7.75 5.77 7.39
CA ALA A 103 -6.87 6.05 6.28
C ALA A 103 -5.54 5.31 6.43
N ALA A 104 -4.97 4.90 5.30
CA ALA A 104 -3.63 4.32 5.21
C ALA A 104 -2.88 4.92 4.02
N SER A 105 -1.57 4.99 4.10
CA SER A 105 -0.75 5.50 3.01
C SER A 105 0.47 4.63 2.75
N ILE A 106 0.94 4.65 1.51
CA ILE A 106 2.13 3.94 1.08
C ILE A 106 2.92 4.83 0.11
N THR A 107 4.23 4.86 0.23
CA THR A 107 5.13 5.57 -0.67
C THR A 107 5.55 4.69 -1.85
N TRP A 108 5.99 5.30 -2.96
CA TRP A 108 6.33 4.59 -4.19
C TRP A 108 7.40 3.51 -4.01
N ASP A 109 8.41 3.76 -3.21
CA ASP A 109 9.48 2.79 -2.93
C ASP A 109 8.95 1.51 -2.29
N LYS A 110 7.96 1.61 -1.40
CA LYS A 110 7.29 0.46 -0.80
C LYS A 110 6.38 -0.26 -1.79
N VAL A 111 5.65 0.47 -2.63
CA VAL A 111 4.83 -0.11 -3.70
C VAL A 111 5.71 -0.88 -4.68
N ALA A 112 6.80 -0.28 -5.16
CA ALA A 112 7.72 -0.91 -6.09
C ALA A 112 8.35 -2.19 -5.51
N ASN A 113 8.72 -2.18 -4.23
CA ASN A 113 9.26 -3.36 -3.56
C ASN A 113 8.21 -4.48 -3.41
N ASN A 114 6.95 -4.14 -3.14
CA ASN A 114 5.87 -5.12 -3.07
C ASN A 114 5.53 -5.70 -4.44
N ILE A 115 5.53 -4.89 -5.51
CA ILE A 115 5.34 -5.37 -6.89
C ILE A 115 6.47 -6.31 -7.28
N ALA A 116 7.73 -5.97 -6.96
CA ALA A 116 8.86 -6.86 -7.22
C ALA A 116 8.76 -8.18 -6.43
N ALA A 117 8.18 -8.16 -5.24
CA ALA A 117 7.93 -9.38 -4.46
C ALA A 117 6.77 -10.23 -5.02
N SER A 118 5.76 -9.60 -5.63
CA SER A 118 4.61 -10.32 -6.20
C SER A 118 4.83 -10.84 -7.63
N THR A 119 5.75 -10.23 -8.40
CA THR A 119 6.10 -10.69 -9.75
C THR A 119 7.14 -11.82 -9.77
N LEU A 120 7.76 -12.09 -8.63
CA LEU A 120 8.59 -13.27 -8.43
C LEU A 120 7.73 -14.34 -7.73
N GLU A 121 6.83 -15.00 -8.48
CA GLU A 121 6.63 -16.42 -8.26
C GLU A 121 7.98 -17.08 -8.56
N ASP A 122 8.88 -16.96 -7.58
CA ASP A 122 10.16 -17.62 -7.59
C ASP A 122 9.86 -19.11 -7.44
N THR A 123 9.74 -19.80 -8.59
CA THR A 123 9.64 -21.26 -8.68
C THR A 123 10.91 -21.93 -8.17
N THR A 124 11.90 -21.15 -7.76
CA THR A 124 13.13 -21.64 -7.16
C THR A 124 12.82 -22.22 -5.78
N SER A 125 12.97 -23.51 -5.63
CA SER A 125 12.83 -24.19 -4.32
C SER A 125 13.76 -23.53 -3.29
N ALA A 126 13.22 -23.26 -2.11
CA ALA A 126 14.02 -22.71 -1.02
C ALA A 126 15.17 -23.68 -0.69
N ARG A 127 16.38 -23.16 -0.59
CA ARG A 127 17.55 -23.92 -0.13
C ARG A 127 17.89 -23.52 1.28
N PHE A 128 18.24 -24.52 2.08
CA PHE A 128 18.59 -24.34 3.47
C PHE A 128 20.09 -24.54 3.67
N TYR A 129 20.69 -23.73 4.52
CA TYR A 129 22.09 -23.80 4.86
C TYR A 129 22.26 -23.70 6.38
N THR A 130 23.20 -24.41 6.92
CA THR A 130 23.68 -24.22 8.31
C THR A 130 24.44 -22.90 8.42
N LEU A 131 24.69 -22.41 9.64
CA LEU A 131 25.41 -21.14 9.85
C LEU A 131 26.86 -21.18 9.35
N ASP A 132 27.47 -22.35 9.24
CA ASP A 132 28.79 -22.57 8.64
C ASP A 132 28.76 -22.69 7.09
N GLY A 133 27.56 -22.50 6.48
CA GLY A 133 27.41 -22.43 5.03
C GLY A 133 27.20 -23.75 4.31
N ARG A 134 27.00 -24.86 5.03
CA ARG A 134 26.72 -26.16 4.39
C ARG A 134 25.26 -26.23 3.95
N GLU A 135 25.02 -26.67 2.73
CA GLU A 135 23.67 -26.88 2.22
C GLU A 135 23.02 -28.09 2.87
N VAL A 136 21.76 -27.94 3.28
CA VAL A 136 20.91 -29.01 3.84
C VAL A 136 19.95 -29.46 2.74
N SER A 137 20.00 -30.71 2.38
CA SER A 137 19.29 -31.28 1.21
C SER A 137 17.76 -31.38 1.39
N GLU A 138 17.25 -31.27 2.62
CA GLU A 138 15.83 -31.32 2.95
C GLU A 138 15.46 -30.17 3.87
N THR A 139 14.14 -29.92 4.01
CA THR A 139 13.64 -28.95 5.00
C THR A 139 14.12 -29.38 6.40
N PRO A 140 14.89 -28.53 7.12
CA PRO A 140 15.46 -28.91 8.40
C PRO A 140 14.38 -29.26 9.44
N ARG A 141 14.58 -30.35 10.14
CA ARG A 141 13.69 -30.80 11.24
C ARG A 141 14.38 -30.75 12.60
N THR A 142 15.69 -30.54 12.60
CA THR A 142 16.46 -30.41 13.85
C THR A 142 16.36 -28.97 14.34
N PRO A 143 16.04 -28.76 15.64
CA PRO A 143 15.99 -27.42 16.20
C PRO A 143 17.35 -26.72 16.12
N ASP A 144 17.46 -25.70 15.27
CA ASP A 144 18.65 -24.88 15.08
C ASP A 144 18.32 -23.64 14.24
N ILE A 145 19.30 -22.76 14.09
CA ILE A 145 19.20 -21.59 13.20
C ILE A 145 19.77 -21.95 11.82
N TYR A 146 18.94 -21.75 10.80
CA TYR A 146 19.31 -21.97 9.40
C TYR A 146 19.26 -20.68 8.59
N LEU A 147 20.07 -20.65 7.53
CA LEU A 147 19.96 -19.63 6.48
C LEU A 147 19.07 -20.20 5.38
N VAL A 148 18.01 -19.52 5.05
CA VAL A 148 17.11 -19.89 3.93
C VAL A 148 17.40 -18.95 2.78
N LYS A 149 17.86 -19.52 1.66
CA LYS A 149 18.04 -18.80 0.40
C LYS A 149 16.87 -19.11 -0.54
N LYS A 150 16.20 -18.05 -0.98
CA LYS A 150 15.16 -18.13 -2.01
C LYS A 150 15.45 -17.08 -3.07
N GLY A 151 15.86 -17.51 -4.24
CA GLY A 151 16.37 -16.62 -5.28
C GLY A 151 17.61 -15.84 -4.80
N SER A 152 17.57 -14.52 -4.85
CA SER A 152 18.64 -13.62 -4.35
C SER A 152 18.52 -13.28 -2.86
N GLN A 153 17.41 -13.63 -2.21
CA GLN A 153 17.19 -13.31 -0.79
C GLN A 153 17.72 -14.41 0.13
N VAL A 154 18.36 -13.97 1.22
CA VAL A 154 18.82 -14.84 2.31
C VAL A 154 18.26 -14.32 3.64
N ARG A 155 17.62 -15.20 4.43
CA ARG A 155 17.12 -14.86 5.77
C ARG A 155 17.44 -15.94 6.78
N LYS A 156 17.53 -15.57 8.05
CA LYS A 156 17.68 -16.53 9.17
C LYS A 156 16.29 -17.04 9.58
N VAL A 157 16.20 -18.35 9.82
CA VAL A 157 14.99 -19.02 10.31
C VAL A 157 15.37 -19.91 11.48
N LEU A 158 14.64 -19.80 12.58
CA LEU A 158 14.74 -20.72 13.71
C LEU A 158 13.76 -21.88 13.50
N VAL A 159 14.27 -23.08 13.41
CA VAL A 159 13.48 -24.31 13.45
C VAL A 159 13.36 -24.72 14.91
N LYS A 160 12.14 -25.00 15.38
CA LYS A 160 11.82 -25.40 16.77
C LYS A 160 11.49 -26.88 16.84
#